data_3d9b3cb665ce68ee6b48af4290e356d1
#
_entry.id   3d9b3cb665ce68ee6b48af4290e356d1
#
_cell.length_a   1.000
_cell.length_b   1.000
_cell.length_c   1.000
_cell.angle_alpha   90.00
_cell.angle_beta   90.00
_cell.angle_gamma   90.00
#
_symmetry.space_group_name_H-M   'P 1'
#
loop_
_entity.id
_entity.type
_entity.pdbx_description
1 polymer ?
#
loop_
_entity_poly.entity_id
_entity_poly.type
_entity_poly.pdbx_seq_one_letter_code
_entity_poly.pdbx_strand_id
1 'polypeptide(L)'
;MTKPNSAAGSTSFLVAAIGIYVAYFLHGASVIALAQNMSALAEKFATDSAGIAYLISGIGLGRLVTILFFGALSDKFGRRSMILLGLVLYVLFFLGIPYSPNLTIAFILAFCVGAANSAIDTGGYPAMIECFPKASSSAVILLKAMVSFGQMLYPMCVSFLMVSGLWYGWAFIVPGAILIVLSLLSLIHISEPTRPISIS
;
A
#
# COMPACT_ATOMS: atom_id res chain seq x y z
N MET A 1 28.64 -32.85 -7.17
CA MET A 1 27.25 -32.33 -7.25
C MET A 1 26.88 -31.71 -5.90
N THR A 2 27.11 -30.40 -5.75
CA THR A 2 26.78 -29.65 -4.54
C THR A 2 25.32 -29.25 -4.62
N LYS A 3 24.50 -29.73 -3.67
CA LYS A 3 23.09 -29.26 -3.49
C LYS A 3 23.09 -27.76 -3.28
N PRO A 4 22.29 -26.98 -4.04
CA PRO A 4 22.14 -25.56 -3.75
C PRO A 4 21.47 -25.36 -2.40
N ASN A 5 21.97 -24.40 -1.64
CA ASN A 5 21.60 -24.05 -0.28
C ASN A 5 20.07 -23.72 -0.21
N SER A 6 19.26 -24.69 0.20
CA SER A 6 17.80 -24.57 0.26
C SER A 6 17.32 -23.59 1.36
N ALA A 7 18.18 -23.28 2.33
CA ALA A 7 17.85 -22.38 3.44
C ALA A 7 17.84 -20.89 3.04
N ALA A 8 18.75 -20.43 2.18
CA ALA A 8 18.81 -19.03 1.76
C ALA A 8 17.61 -18.62 0.91
N GLY A 9 17.10 -19.52 0.07
CA GLY A 9 15.91 -19.26 -0.76
C GLY A 9 14.63 -19.13 0.08
N SER A 10 14.46 -19.97 1.13
CA SER A 10 13.28 -19.93 1.97
C SER A 10 13.18 -18.66 2.82
N THR A 11 14.30 -18.14 3.30
CA THR A 11 14.34 -16.90 4.11
C THR A 11 13.99 -15.67 3.26
N SER A 12 14.48 -15.60 2.03
CA SER A 12 14.18 -14.50 1.10
C SER A 12 12.67 -14.47 0.74
N PHE A 13 12.05 -15.62 0.50
CA PHE A 13 10.60 -15.70 0.25
C PHE A 13 9.75 -15.26 1.45
N LEU A 14 10.15 -15.65 2.65
CA LEU A 14 9.42 -15.28 3.87
C LEU A 14 9.48 -13.77 4.11
N VAL A 15 10.64 -13.15 3.94
CA VAL A 15 10.82 -11.70 4.07
C VAL A 15 9.97 -10.95 3.05
N ALA A 16 9.93 -11.40 1.79
CA ALA A 16 9.10 -10.82 0.76
C ALA A 16 7.61 -10.93 1.10
N ALA A 17 7.16 -12.09 1.57
CA ALA A 17 5.77 -12.31 1.98
C ALA A 17 5.37 -11.41 3.16
N ILE A 18 6.21 -11.29 4.18
CA ILE A 18 5.98 -10.38 5.32
C ILE A 18 5.88 -8.94 4.83
N GLY A 19 6.77 -8.51 3.94
CA GLY A 19 6.72 -7.16 3.35
C GLY A 19 5.39 -6.89 2.63
N ILE A 20 4.89 -7.87 1.87
CA ILE A 20 3.60 -7.76 1.19
C ILE A 20 2.46 -7.66 2.22
N TYR A 21 2.44 -8.48 3.27
CA TYR A 21 1.41 -8.41 4.32
C TYR A 21 1.41 -7.05 5.04
N VAL A 22 2.58 -6.49 5.35
CA VAL A 22 2.68 -5.15 5.94
C VAL A 22 2.20 -4.07 4.96
N ALA A 23 2.50 -4.20 3.66
CA ALA A 23 1.98 -3.30 2.65
C ALA A 23 0.44 -3.35 2.58
N TYR A 24 -0.17 -4.53 2.70
CA TYR A 24 -1.63 -4.68 2.74
C TYR A 24 -2.26 -4.14 4.03
N PHE A 25 -1.57 -4.24 5.15
CA PHE A 25 -1.99 -3.56 6.39
C PHE A 25 -2.05 -2.04 6.19
N LEU A 26 -1.02 -1.45 5.60
CA LEU A 26 -0.97 -0.01 5.30
C LEU A 26 -1.93 0.40 4.16
N HIS A 27 -2.21 -0.51 3.22
CA HIS A 27 -3.31 -0.35 2.27
C HIS A 27 -4.64 -0.12 3.02
N GLY A 28 -4.94 -0.95 4.03
CA GLY A 28 -6.14 -0.77 4.85
C GLY A 28 -6.21 0.62 5.50
N ALA A 29 -5.11 1.06 6.09
CA ALA A 29 -5.01 2.41 6.67
C ALA A 29 -5.25 3.51 5.62
N SER A 30 -4.68 3.38 4.42
CA SER A 30 -4.80 4.38 3.34
C SER A 30 -6.24 4.61 2.88
N VAL A 31 -7.05 3.55 2.85
CA VAL A 31 -8.45 3.62 2.40
C VAL A 31 -9.30 4.52 3.28
N ILE A 32 -9.04 4.52 4.59
CA ILE A 32 -9.84 5.27 5.57
C ILE A 32 -9.16 6.53 6.09
N ALA A 33 -7.89 6.78 5.71
CA ALA A 33 -7.08 7.86 6.26
C ALA A 33 -7.73 9.24 6.14
N LEU A 34 -8.30 9.57 4.98
CA LEU A 34 -8.97 10.85 4.76
C LEU A 34 -10.24 10.98 5.60
N ALA A 35 -11.05 9.92 5.68
CA ALA A 35 -12.29 9.91 6.45
C ALA A 35 -12.03 10.03 7.95
N GLN A 36 -11.02 9.34 8.47
CA GLN A 36 -10.69 9.38 9.90
C GLN A 36 -10.09 10.72 10.35
N ASN A 37 -9.49 11.48 9.44
CA ASN A 37 -8.94 12.81 9.69
C ASN A 37 -9.80 13.93 9.11
N MET A 38 -11.10 13.67 8.86
CA MET A 38 -12.00 14.58 8.14
C MET A 38 -12.03 15.98 8.77
N SER A 39 -12.19 16.10 10.08
CA SER A 39 -12.27 17.40 10.76
C SER A 39 -10.99 18.22 10.62
N ALA A 40 -9.83 17.61 10.85
CA ALA A 40 -8.54 18.27 10.74
C ALA A 40 -8.22 18.69 9.29
N LEU A 41 -8.60 17.84 8.32
CA LEU A 41 -8.41 18.16 6.90
C LEU A 41 -9.39 19.23 6.41
N ALA A 42 -10.64 19.23 6.90
CA ALA A 42 -11.63 20.27 6.58
C ALA A 42 -11.15 21.64 7.07
N GLU A 43 -10.64 21.72 8.29
CA GLU A 43 -10.02 22.91 8.83
C GLU A 43 -8.80 23.36 8.02
N LYS A 44 -7.88 22.44 7.71
CA LYS A 44 -6.69 22.71 6.91
C LYS A 44 -6.99 23.30 5.55
N PHE A 45 -7.98 22.75 4.85
CA PHE A 45 -8.32 23.17 3.48
C PHE A 45 -9.41 24.25 3.44
N ALA A 46 -9.85 24.76 4.59
CA ALA A 46 -10.95 25.72 4.73
C ALA A 46 -12.19 25.26 3.93
N THR A 47 -12.58 23.99 4.11
CA THR A 47 -13.70 23.34 3.43
C THR A 47 -14.61 22.63 4.46
N ASP A 48 -15.69 22.09 3.97
CA ASP A 48 -16.63 21.28 4.76
C ASP A 48 -16.47 19.77 4.51
N SER A 49 -17.39 18.99 5.06
CA SER A 49 -17.42 17.53 4.85
C SER A 49 -17.60 17.13 3.39
N ALA A 50 -18.27 17.95 2.58
CA ALA A 50 -18.45 17.68 1.15
C ALA A 50 -17.13 17.83 0.39
N GLY A 51 -16.29 18.82 0.74
CA GLY A 51 -14.93 18.95 0.19
C GLY A 51 -14.04 17.76 0.52
N ILE A 52 -14.15 17.20 1.72
CA ILE A 52 -13.39 15.98 2.08
C ILE A 52 -13.97 14.74 1.39
N ALA A 53 -15.30 14.64 1.24
CA ALA A 53 -15.92 13.57 0.44
C ALA A 53 -15.46 13.63 -1.03
N TYR A 54 -15.29 14.83 -1.58
CA TYR A 54 -14.67 15.01 -2.90
C TYR A 54 -13.26 14.45 -2.95
N LEU A 55 -12.41 14.67 -1.93
CA LEU A 55 -11.08 14.06 -1.87
C LEU A 55 -11.16 12.53 -1.84
N ILE A 56 -12.07 11.97 -1.03
CA ILE A 56 -12.26 10.51 -0.93
C ILE A 56 -12.70 9.92 -2.28
N SER A 57 -13.51 10.65 -3.06
CA SER A 57 -13.89 10.22 -4.41
C SER A 57 -12.69 10.06 -5.35
N GLY A 58 -11.63 10.83 -5.14
CA GLY A 58 -10.36 10.71 -5.87
C GLY A 58 -9.74 9.32 -5.72
N ILE A 59 -9.84 8.69 -4.53
CA ILE A 59 -9.38 7.31 -4.29
C ILE A 59 -10.14 6.34 -5.19
N GLY A 60 -11.46 6.44 -5.20
CA GLY A 60 -12.31 5.57 -6.03
C GLY A 60 -12.02 5.74 -7.52
N LEU A 61 -11.92 6.99 -7.97
CA LEU A 61 -11.63 7.33 -9.37
C LEU A 61 -10.24 6.82 -9.79
N GLY A 62 -9.23 7.04 -8.96
CA GLY A 62 -7.87 6.56 -9.20
C GLY A 62 -7.83 5.04 -9.36
N ARG A 63 -8.52 4.31 -8.48
CA ARG A 63 -8.62 2.86 -8.56
C ARG A 63 -9.35 2.39 -9.82
N LEU A 64 -10.48 2.99 -10.13
CA LEU A 64 -11.31 2.62 -11.28
C LEU A 64 -10.54 2.79 -12.60
N VAL A 65 -9.86 3.93 -12.76
CA VAL A 65 -9.10 4.23 -13.98
C VAL A 65 -7.90 3.29 -14.13
N THR A 66 -7.14 3.09 -13.06
CA THR A 66 -5.85 2.39 -13.15
C THR A 66 -5.97 0.87 -13.17
N ILE A 67 -7.02 0.28 -12.59
CA ILE A 67 -7.20 -1.17 -12.56
C ILE A 67 -7.29 -1.77 -13.98
N LEU A 68 -7.84 -1.02 -14.93
CA LEU A 68 -7.96 -1.45 -16.33
C LEU A 68 -6.61 -1.59 -17.03
N PHE A 69 -5.64 -0.76 -16.65
CA PHE A 69 -4.32 -0.71 -17.28
C PHE A 69 -3.25 -1.49 -16.51
N PHE A 70 -3.37 -1.54 -15.21
CA PHE A 70 -2.32 -2.13 -14.35
C PHE A 70 -2.24 -3.65 -14.44
N GLY A 71 -3.33 -4.33 -14.81
CA GLY A 71 -3.29 -5.74 -15.16
C GLY A 71 -2.31 -6.00 -16.31
N ALA A 72 -2.53 -5.36 -17.45
CA ALA A 72 -1.64 -5.47 -18.61
C ALA A 72 -0.21 -4.98 -18.35
N LEU A 73 -0.07 -3.95 -17.49
CA LEU A 73 1.23 -3.41 -17.11
C LEU A 73 2.00 -4.40 -16.21
N SER A 74 1.30 -5.09 -15.31
CA SER A 74 1.85 -6.16 -14.47
C SER A 74 2.39 -7.32 -15.30
N ASP A 75 1.66 -7.70 -16.36
CA ASP A 75 2.10 -8.76 -17.26
C ASP A 75 3.36 -8.37 -18.05
N LYS A 76 3.47 -7.09 -18.43
CA LYS A 76 4.61 -6.57 -19.21
C LYS A 76 5.85 -6.28 -18.37
N PHE A 77 5.70 -5.65 -17.21
CA PHE A 77 6.82 -5.17 -16.38
C PHE A 77 7.08 -6.04 -15.15
N GLY A 78 6.23 -7.04 -14.93
CA GLY A 78 6.34 -7.97 -13.81
C GLY A 78 5.71 -7.44 -12.52
N ARG A 79 5.36 -8.37 -11.65
CA ARG A 79 4.63 -8.12 -10.39
C ARG A 79 5.37 -7.25 -9.41
N ARG A 80 6.70 -7.41 -9.35
CA ARG A 80 7.59 -6.60 -8.52
C ARG A 80 7.46 -5.11 -8.81
N SER A 81 7.49 -4.75 -10.09
CA SER A 81 7.41 -3.35 -10.53
C SER A 81 6.08 -2.73 -10.10
N MET A 82 4.98 -3.49 -10.14
CA MET A 82 3.68 -3.04 -9.67
C MET A 82 3.63 -2.85 -8.16
N ILE A 83 4.21 -3.77 -7.39
CA ILE A 83 4.30 -3.63 -5.93
C ILE A 83 5.13 -2.38 -5.57
N LEU A 84 6.28 -2.19 -6.19
CA LEU A 84 7.13 -1.01 -5.96
C LEU A 84 6.43 0.29 -6.35
N LEU A 85 5.74 0.32 -7.49
CA LEU A 85 4.94 1.46 -7.92
C LEU A 85 3.87 1.80 -6.88
N GLY A 86 3.15 0.79 -6.40
CA GLY A 86 2.13 0.97 -5.36
C GLY A 86 2.70 1.52 -4.06
N LEU A 87 3.84 0.99 -3.60
CA LEU A 87 4.53 1.49 -2.40
C LEU A 87 4.95 2.96 -2.55
N VAL A 88 5.52 3.34 -3.70
CA VAL A 88 5.92 4.74 -3.97
C VAL A 88 4.71 5.66 -3.97
N LEU A 89 3.61 5.27 -4.62
CA LEU A 89 2.38 6.06 -4.65
C LEU A 89 1.76 6.21 -3.25
N TYR A 90 1.84 5.19 -2.39
CA TYR A 90 1.44 5.32 -0.98
C TYR A 90 2.33 6.30 -0.21
N VAL A 91 3.65 6.24 -0.40
CA VAL A 91 4.57 7.21 0.22
C VAL A 91 4.20 8.63 -0.18
N LEU A 92 3.95 8.87 -1.47
CA LEU A 92 3.52 10.18 -1.98
C LEU A 92 2.24 10.66 -1.30
N PHE A 93 1.25 9.79 -1.15
CA PHE A 93 0.00 10.11 -0.45
C PHE A 93 0.23 10.41 1.03
N PHE A 94 0.83 9.48 1.77
CA PHE A 94 0.97 9.60 3.21
C PHE A 94 1.86 10.78 3.61
N LEU A 95 2.93 11.06 2.88
CA LEU A 95 3.77 12.22 3.15
C LEU A 95 3.23 13.50 2.50
N GLY A 96 2.49 13.39 1.40
CA GLY A 96 2.00 14.54 0.66
C GLY A 96 0.77 15.20 1.29
N ILE A 97 -0.19 14.44 1.81
CA ILE A 97 -1.44 15.00 2.36
C ILE A 97 -1.21 16.03 3.48
N PRO A 98 -0.38 15.75 4.51
CA PRO A 98 -0.15 16.73 5.58
C PRO A 98 0.46 18.05 5.10
N TYR A 99 1.20 18.03 4.01
CA TYR A 99 1.91 19.19 3.47
C TYR A 99 1.27 19.76 2.20
N SER A 100 0.17 19.18 1.72
CA SER A 100 -0.51 19.67 0.52
C SER A 100 -1.03 21.12 0.72
N PRO A 101 -0.77 22.04 -0.22
CA PRO A 101 -1.10 23.45 -0.05
C PRO A 101 -2.59 23.74 -0.31
N ASN A 102 -3.28 22.90 -1.05
CA ASN A 102 -4.67 23.11 -1.44
C ASN A 102 -5.40 21.80 -1.74
N LEU A 103 -6.73 21.90 -1.86
CA LEU A 103 -7.62 20.77 -2.11
C LEU A 103 -7.33 20.03 -3.43
N THR A 104 -6.89 20.75 -4.46
CA THR A 104 -6.60 20.18 -5.79
C THR A 104 -5.39 19.23 -5.72
N ILE A 105 -4.30 19.64 -5.06
CA ILE A 105 -3.12 18.78 -4.88
C ILE A 105 -3.48 17.59 -3.99
N ALA A 106 -4.25 17.81 -2.92
CA ALA A 106 -4.74 16.74 -2.07
C ALA A 106 -5.60 15.73 -2.86
N PHE A 107 -6.42 16.18 -3.83
CA PHE A 107 -7.19 15.30 -4.70
C PHE A 107 -6.29 14.46 -5.61
N ILE A 108 -5.25 15.05 -6.19
CA ILE A 108 -4.27 14.31 -7.00
C ILE A 108 -3.58 13.23 -6.15
N LEU A 109 -3.21 13.55 -4.92
CA LEU A 109 -2.63 12.58 -4.00
C LEU A 109 -3.63 11.48 -3.62
N ALA A 110 -4.91 11.81 -3.44
CA ALA A 110 -5.97 10.83 -3.22
C ALA A 110 -6.17 9.93 -4.45
N PHE A 111 -6.10 10.48 -5.66
CA PHE A 111 -6.09 9.69 -6.89
C PHE A 111 -4.89 8.74 -6.96
N CYS A 112 -3.70 9.21 -6.56
CA CYS A 112 -2.50 8.37 -6.50
C CYS A 112 -2.66 7.19 -5.54
N VAL A 113 -3.35 7.37 -4.40
CA VAL A 113 -3.60 6.22 -3.51
C VAL A 113 -4.57 5.22 -4.11
N GLY A 114 -5.56 5.67 -4.88
CA GLY A 114 -6.43 4.79 -5.66
C GLY A 114 -5.64 3.96 -6.68
N ALA A 115 -4.72 4.60 -7.38
CA ALA A 115 -3.78 3.93 -8.28
C ALA A 115 -2.85 2.95 -7.53
N ALA A 116 -2.34 3.35 -6.35
CA ALA A 116 -1.53 2.48 -5.49
C ALA A 116 -2.28 1.20 -5.10
N ASN A 117 -3.57 1.33 -4.72
CA ASN A 117 -4.42 0.19 -4.40
C ASN A 117 -4.49 -0.81 -5.57
N SER A 118 -4.69 -0.31 -6.79
CA SER A 118 -4.72 -1.16 -8.00
C SER A 118 -3.36 -1.79 -8.29
N ALA A 119 -2.26 -1.05 -8.14
CA ALA A 119 -0.91 -1.55 -8.38
C ALA A 119 -0.52 -2.66 -7.40
N ILE A 120 -0.80 -2.47 -6.11
CA ILE A 120 -0.55 -3.48 -5.07
C ILE A 120 -1.41 -4.72 -5.31
N ASP A 121 -2.68 -4.57 -5.68
CA ASP A 121 -3.58 -5.71 -5.94
C ASP A 121 -3.12 -6.51 -7.16
N THR A 122 -2.74 -5.86 -8.26
CA THR A 122 -2.28 -6.55 -9.49
C THR A 122 -0.92 -7.23 -9.33
N GLY A 123 -0.06 -6.75 -8.44
CA GLY A 123 1.24 -7.38 -8.14
C GLY A 123 1.17 -8.37 -6.98
N GLY A 124 0.49 -8.00 -5.89
CA GLY A 124 0.54 -8.71 -4.61
C GLY A 124 -0.23 -10.03 -4.60
N TYR A 125 -1.46 -10.07 -5.15
CA TYR A 125 -2.23 -11.33 -5.19
C TYR A 125 -1.51 -12.43 -5.95
N PRO A 126 -1.08 -12.22 -7.20
CA PRO A 126 -0.34 -13.25 -7.91
C PRO A 126 0.98 -13.62 -7.22
N ALA A 127 1.71 -12.65 -6.67
CA ALA A 127 2.95 -12.91 -5.95
C ALA A 127 2.73 -13.84 -4.75
N MET A 128 1.66 -13.64 -3.97
CA MET A 128 1.35 -14.51 -2.83
C MET A 128 0.91 -15.91 -3.25
N ILE A 129 0.16 -16.06 -4.34
CA ILE A 129 -0.21 -17.36 -4.91
C ILE A 129 1.04 -18.15 -5.31
N GLU A 130 2.02 -17.47 -5.92
CA GLU A 130 3.29 -18.10 -6.30
C GLU A 130 4.20 -18.43 -5.12
N CYS A 131 4.22 -17.58 -4.09
CA CYS A 131 4.99 -17.84 -2.88
C CYS A 131 4.45 -19.04 -2.09
N PHE A 132 3.12 -19.25 -2.11
CA PHE A 132 2.46 -20.31 -1.34
C PHE A 132 1.54 -21.20 -2.19
N PRO A 133 2.07 -21.97 -3.17
CA PRO A 133 1.23 -22.74 -4.10
C PRO A 133 0.30 -23.74 -3.42
N LYS A 134 0.75 -24.34 -2.30
CA LYS A 134 -0.03 -25.33 -1.51
C LYS A 134 -1.04 -24.70 -0.57
N ALA A 135 -0.94 -23.39 -0.29
CA ALA A 135 -1.78 -22.65 0.64
C ALA A 135 -2.23 -21.30 0.05
N SER A 136 -2.37 -21.23 -1.27
CA SER A 136 -2.65 -19.98 -2.00
C SER A 136 -3.94 -19.28 -1.53
N SER A 137 -5.01 -20.04 -1.32
CA SER A 137 -6.27 -19.47 -0.80
C SER A 137 -6.10 -18.86 0.58
N SER A 138 -5.39 -19.53 1.50
CA SER A 138 -5.12 -19.00 2.84
C SER A 138 -4.23 -17.76 2.80
N ALA A 139 -3.22 -17.74 1.92
CA ALA A 139 -2.33 -16.60 1.74
C ALA A 139 -3.11 -15.36 1.25
N VAL A 140 -4.02 -15.54 0.28
CA VAL A 140 -4.87 -14.45 -0.25
C VAL A 140 -5.90 -13.98 0.80
N ILE A 141 -6.50 -14.90 1.55
CA ILE A 141 -7.43 -14.53 2.65
C ILE A 141 -6.68 -13.70 3.70
N LEU A 142 -5.45 -14.07 4.03
CA LEU A 142 -4.64 -13.33 5.01
C LEU A 142 -4.30 -11.91 4.51
N LEU A 143 -4.11 -11.69 3.19
CA LEU A 143 -3.99 -10.33 2.64
C LEU A 143 -5.21 -9.47 2.97
N LYS A 144 -6.41 -10.01 2.76
CA LYS A 144 -7.65 -9.29 3.09
C LYS A 144 -7.81 -9.07 4.59
N ALA A 145 -7.41 -10.03 5.41
CA ALA A 145 -7.37 -9.87 6.86
C ALA A 145 -6.42 -8.72 7.28
N MET A 146 -5.25 -8.60 6.64
CA MET A 146 -4.32 -7.49 6.89
C MET A 146 -4.93 -6.13 6.53
N VAL A 147 -5.64 -6.02 5.40
CA VAL A 147 -6.38 -4.79 5.05
C VAL A 147 -7.38 -4.43 6.14
N SER A 148 -8.22 -5.40 6.55
CA SER A 148 -9.24 -5.18 7.59
C SER A 148 -8.61 -4.80 8.93
N PHE A 149 -7.49 -5.42 9.27
CA PHE A 149 -6.75 -5.11 10.50
C PHE A 149 -6.18 -3.69 10.48
N GLY A 150 -5.66 -3.23 9.33
CA GLY A 150 -5.24 -1.85 9.13
C GLY A 150 -6.40 -0.86 9.29
N GLN A 151 -7.56 -1.18 8.70
CA GLN A 151 -8.76 -0.37 8.84
C GLN A 151 -9.28 -0.32 10.29
N MET A 152 -9.10 -1.36 11.06
CA MET A 152 -9.50 -1.42 12.47
C MET A 152 -8.55 -0.63 13.37
N LEU A 153 -7.24 -0.76 13.19
CA LEU A 153 -6.26 -0.12 14.06
C LEU A 153 -6.06 1.37 13.77
N TYR A 154 -6.18 1.78 12.52
CA TYR A 154 -5.92 3.16 12.13
C TYR A 154 -6.80 4.20 12.86
N PRO A 155 -8.13 4.02 13.00
CA PRO A 155 -8.97 4.92 13.79
C PRO A 155 -8.55 5.01 15.26
N MET A 156 -8.07 3.92 15.84
CA MET A 156 -7.58 3.91 17.24
C MET A 156 -6.33 4.79 17.38
N CYS A 157 -5.40 4.69 16.41
CA CYS A 157 -4.22 5.56 16.37
C CYS A 157 -4.60 7.04 16.21
N VAL A 158 -5.54 7.34 15.30
CA VAL A 158 -6.02 8.72 15.10
C VAL A 158 -6.68 9.25 16.37
N SER A 159 -7.55 8.46 17.00
CA SER A 159 -8.20 8.85 18.28
C SER A 159 -7.19 9.10 19.38
N PHE A 160 -6.16 8.27 19.50
CA PHE A 160 -5.07 8.46 20.45
C PHE A 160 -4.33 9.80 20.20
N LEU A 161 -4.01 10.12 18.96
CA LEU A 161 -3.37 11.39 18.60
C LEU A 161 -4.24 12.58 18.96
N MET A 162 -5.55 12.50 18.66
CA MET A 162 -6.50 13.57 18.99
C MET A 162 -6.61 13.81 20.52
N VAL A 163 -6.79 12.74 21.30
CA VAL A 163 -6.88 12.82 22.77
C VAL A 163 -5.59 13.34 23.39
N SER A 164 -4.44 13.00 22.80
CA SER A 164 -3.12 13.45 23.25
C SER A 164 -2.78 14.89 22.83
N GLY A 165 -3.64 15.57 22.07
CA GLY A 165 -3.38 16.90 21.53
C GLY A 165 -2.22 16.96 20.53
N LEU A 166 -1.86 15.81 19.93
CA LEU A 166 -0.80 15.73 18.95
C LEU A 166 -1.31 16.15 17.56
N TRP A 167 -0.40 16.66 16.76
CA TRP A 167 -0.73 17.06 15.39
C TRP A 167 -1.20 15.88 14.54
N TYR A 168 -2.35 16.03 13.88
CA TYR A 168 -2.97 15.00 13.04
C TYR A 168 -2.02 14.45 11.95
N GLY A 169 -1.06 15.24 11.49
CA GLY A 169 -0.07 14.82 10.49
C GLY A 169 0.71 13.57 10.87
N TRP A 170 0.85 13.26 12.16
CA TRP A 170 1.48 12.00 12.59
C TRP A 170 0.74 10.76 12.12
N ALA A 171 -0.59 10.83 11.97
CA ALA A 171 -1.40 9.74 11.42
C ALA A 171 -1.00 9.39 9.97
N PHE A 172 -0.43 10.34 9.25
CA PHE A 172 0.07 10.16 7.89
C PHE A 172 1.57 9.89 7.84
N ILE A 173 2.38 10.63 8.60
CA ILE A 173 3.85 10.53 8.56
C ILE A 173 4.34 9.16 9.02
N VAL A 174 3.77 8.60 10.10
CA VAL A 174 4.21 7.29 10.61
C VAL A 174 4.00 6.17 9.60
N PRO A 175 2.80 5.98 9.00
CA PRO A 175 2.63 5.01 7.91
C PRO A 175 3.53 5.28 6.70
N GLY A 176 3.72 6.54 6.34
CA GLY A 176 4.62 6.95 5.26
C GLY A 176 6.07 6.54 5.52
N ALA A 177 6.57 6.74 6.72
CA ALA A 177 7.92 6.33 7.12
C ALA A 177 8.10 4.80 7.06
N ILE A 178 7.11 4.04 7.53
CA ILE A 178 7.12 2.57 7.45
C ILE A 178 7.17 2.13 5.98
N LEU A 179 6.40 2.77 5.09
CA LEU A 179 6.40 2.47 3.65
C LEU A 179 7.73 2.78 2.98
N ILE A 180 8.43 3.84 3.38
CA ILE A 180 9.79 4.12 2.88
C ILE A 180 10.74 2.98 3.24
N VAL A 181 10.73 2.55 4.51
CA VAL A 181 11.57 1.43 4.96
C VAL A 181 11.25 0.16 4.18
N LEU A 182 9.96 -0.16 3.99
CA LEU A 182 9.53 -1.30 3.19
C LEU A 182 9.96 -1.20 1.72
N SER A 183 9.86 -0.02 1.14
CA SER A 183 10.28 0.22 -0.26
C SER A 183 11.79 -0.01 -0.43
N LEU A 184 12.59 0.48 0.50
CA LEU A 184 14.04 0.28 0.51
C LEU A 184 14.41 -1.19 0.71
N LEU A 185 13.77 -1.87 1.67
CA LEU A 185 13.97 -3.31 1.89
C LEU A 185 13.57 -4.13 0.67
N SER A 186 12.45 -3.77 0.03
CA SER A 186 12.01 -4.41 -1.22
C SER A 186 13.02 -4.22 -2.36
N LEU A 187 13.62 -3.04 -2.49
CA LEU A 187 14.66 -2.77 -3.47
C LEU A 187 15.92 -3.60 -3.22
N ILE A 188 16.34 -3.76 -1.96
CA ILE A 188 17.58 -4.48 -1.59
C ILE A 188 17.38 -6.00 -1.72
N HIS A 189 16.27 -6.56 -1.21
CA HIS A 189 16.08 -8.02 -1.13
C HIS A 189 15.52 -8.65 -2.41
N ILE A 190 14.92 -7.87 -3.31
CA ILE A 190 14.35 -8.38 -4.56
C ILE A 190 15.34 -8.18 -5.75
N SER A 191 16.60 -7.86 -5.52
CA SER A 191 17.62 -7.77 -6.57
C SER A 191 18.09 -9.12 -7.12
N GLU A 192 17.63 -10.26 -6.59
CA GLU A 192 17.87 -11.56 -7.22
C GLU A 192 16.83 -11.83 -8.31
N PRO A 193 17.27 -12.09 -9.57
CA PRO A 193 16.35 -12.42 -10.65
C PRO A 193 15.67 -13.76 -10.33
N THR A 194 14.35 -13.76 -10.28
CA THR A 194 13.56 -14.98 -10.38
C THR A 194 13.90 -15.64 -11.71
N ARG A 195 14.77 -16.66 -11.72
CA ARG A 195 15.01 -17.48 -12.90
C ARG A 195 13.67 -18.08 -13.31
N PRO A 196 13.27 -17.98 -14.59
CA PRO A 196 12.10 -18.69 -15.06
C PRO A 196 12.35 -20.18 -14.82
N ILE A 197 11.39 -20.85 -14.17
CA ILE A 197 11.39 -22.30 -14.07
C ILE A 197 11.19 -22.79 -15.49
N SER A 198 12.26 -23.30 -16.11
CA SER A 198 12.16 -24.01 -17.38
C SER A 198 11.32 -25.26 -17.13
N ILE A 199 10.09 -25.25 -17.59
CA ILE A 199 9.26 -26.44 -17.69
C ILE A 199 9.86 -27.25 -18.85
N SER A 200 10.61 -28.28 -18.53
CA SER A 200 10.97 -29.38 -19.43
C SER A 200 10.10 -30.57 -19.12
#